data_35863357c183fd302aae404d8dfc5bed
#
_entry.id   35863357c183fd302aae404d8dfc5bed
#
_cell.length_a   1.000
_cell.length_b   1.000
_cell.length_c   1.000
_cell.angle_alpha   90.00
_cell.angle_beta   90.00
_cell.angle_gamma   90.00
#
_symmetry.space_group_name_H-M   'P 1'
#
loop_
_entity.id
_entity.type
_entity.pdbx_description
1 polymer ?
#
loop_
_entity_poly.entity_id
_entity_poly.type
_entity_poly.pdbx_seq_one_letter_code
_entity_poly.pdbx_strand_id
1 'polypeptide(L)'
;LIPKILIVDDDPHIRELVSVFLEREGFQTYEAIDGLDALQKIDEVKVDMVILDIMMPNMDGFNLCFELRKYYDIPILMLTAKGETSQKVKGFHLGTDDYLVKPFDPIELVVRVKALLKRYQITVSQSIQVGNVLLNRKTFEVTIGEQTVMLPLKEFELLFTLGSKAGRTCSREQLIEDVWGYDFEGNERTLDVHINRLREKFQEEKSKFSIKTIRGLGYRLEVSK
;
A
#
# COMPACT_ATOMS: atom_id res chain seq x y z
N LEU A 1 -4.48 -4.07 4.99
CA LEU A 1 -3.28 -3.88 4.15
C LEU A 1 -3.34 -2.49 3.53
N ILE A 2 -2.20 -1.79 3.51
CA ILE A 2 -2.03 -0.56 2.74
C ILE A 2 -1.66 -1.01 1.34
N PRO A 3 -2.45 -0.70 0.29
CA PRO A 3 -2.05 -1.06 -1.05
C PRO A 3 -0.76 -0.33 -1.44
N LYS A 4 0.16 -1.08 -2.00
CA LYS A 4 1.44 -0.63 -2.53
C LYS A 4 1.29 -0.37 -4.03
N ILE A 5 1.57 0.85 -4.45
CA ILE A 5 1.42 1.27 -5.84
C ILE A 5 2.78 1.64 -6.41
N LEU A 6 3.19 0.99 -7.49
CA LEU A 6 4.40 1.35 -8.22
C LEU A 6 4.04 2.38 -9.30
N ILE A 7 4.74 3.50 -9.28
CA ILE A 7 4.62 4.59 -10.26
C ILE A 7 5.84 4.53 -11.18
N VAL A 8 5.60 4.32 -12.47
CA VAL A 8 6.65 4.17 -13.49
C VAL A 8 6.50 5.27 -14.53
N ASP A 9 7.39 6.23 -14.52
CA ASP A 9 7.39 7.39 -15.43
C ASP A 9 8.82 7.93 -15.48
N ASP A 10 9.33 8.36 -16.62
CA ASP A 10 10.67 8.95 -16.73
C ASP A 10 10.71 10.40 -16.21
N ASP A 11 9.57 11.10 -16.20
CA ASP A 11 9.46 12.45 -15.64
C ASP A 11 9.34 12.43 -14.10
N PRO A 12 10.35 12.93 -13.36
CA PRO A 12 10.34 12.97 -11.91
C PRO A 12 9.18 13.81 -11.33
N HIS A 13 8.74 14.85 -12.03
CA HIS A 13 7.64 15.71 -11.57
C HIS A 13 6.29 14.98 -11.64
N ILE A 14 6.10 14.12 -12.63
CA ILE A 14 4.90 13.27 -12.71
C ILE A 14 4.91 12.24 -11.59
N ARG A 15 6.04 11.58 -11.34
CA ARG A 15 6.15 10.61 -10.23
C ARG A 15 5.86 11.26 -8.89
N GLU A 16 6.49 12.43 -8.60
CA GLU A 16 6.26 13.18 -7.37
C GLU A 16 4.78 13.60 -7.22
N LEU A 17 4.18 14.16 -8.28
CA LEU A 17 2.78 14.58 -8.28
C LEU A 17 1.86 13.40 -7.95
N VAL A 18 2.01 12.29 -8.63
CA VAL A 18 1.20 11.07 -8.45
C VAL A 18 1.39 10.51 -7.04
N SER A 19 2.64 10.43 -6.56
CA SER A 19 2.97 9.95 -5.22
C SER A 19 2.27 10.76 -4.14
N VAL A 20 2.41 12.10 -4.17
CA VAL A 20 1.81 13.00 -3.17
C VAL A 20 0.29 12.82 -3.08
N PHE A 21 -0.41 12.70 -4.21
CA PHE A 21 -1.87 12.54 -4.18
C PHE A 21 -2.29 11.15 -3.70
N LEU A 22 -1.56 10.11 -4.06
CA LEU A 22 -1.85 8.74 -3.61
C LEU A 22 -1.55 8.55 -2.12
N GLU A 23 -0.46 9.10 -1.62
CA GLU A 23 -0.10 9.02 -0.19
C GLU A 23 -1.11 9.75 0.70
N ARG A 24 -1.65 10.90 0.27
CA ARG A 24 -2.75 11.59 0.96
C ARG A 24 -4.01 10.73 1.09
N GLU A 25 -4.22 9.82 0.17
CA GLU A 25 -5.33 8.86 0.19
C GLU A 25 -5.00 7.56 0.95
N GLY A 26 -3.80 7.49 1.54
CA GLY A 26 -3.37 6.39 2.39
C GLY A 26 -2.79 5.20 1.64
N PHE A 27 -2.36 5.37 0.38
CA PHE A 27 -1.59 4.38 -0.35
C PHE A 27 -0.11 4.49 -0.01
N GLN A 28 0.63 3.40 -0.16
CA GLN A 28 2.09 3.41 -0.12
C GLN A 28 2.59 3.43 -1.56
N THR A 29 3.50 4.35 -1.88
CA THR A 29 4.00 4.54 -3.24
C THR A 29 5.45 4.11 -3.36
N TYR A 30 5.80 3.59 -4.51
CA TYR A 30 7.16 3.28 -4.96
C TYR A 30 7.34 3.87 -6.35
N GLU A 31 8.54 4.29 -6.68
CA GLU A 31 8.84 4.94 -7.94
C GLU A 31 9.83 4.13 -8.77
N ALA A 32 9.63 4.12 -10.09
CA ALA A 32 10.60 3.61 -11.06
C ALA A 32 10.72 4.58 -12.24
N ILE A 33 11.91 4.68 -12.81
CA ILE A 33 12.22 5.64 -13.88
C ILE A 33 11.98 5.09 -15.28
N ASP A 34 11.90 3.77 -15.42
CA ASP A 34 11.61 3.07 -16.69
C ASP A 34 11.15 1.63 -16.41
N GLY A 35 10.87 0.88 -17.48
CA GLY A 35 10.37 -0.49 -17.35
C GLY A 35 11.39 -1.48 -16.76
N LEU A 36 12.69 -1.27 -16.95
CA LEU A 36 13.71 -2.16 -16.39
C LEU A 36 13.84 -1.96 -14.87
N ASP A 37 13.87 -0.71 -14.42
CA ASP A 37 13.86 -0.35 -13.00
C ASP A 37 12.57 -0.85 -12.32
N ALA A 38 11.43 -0.78 -13.02
CA ALA A 38 10.16 -1.28 -12.52
C ALA A 38 10.17 -2.81 -12.31
N LEU A 39 10.70 -3.59 -13.23
CA LEU A 39 10.81 -5.04 -13.07
C LEU A 39 11.67 -5.42 -11.86
N GLN A 40 12.80 -4.74 -11.67
CA GLN A 40 13.64 -4.97 -10.50
C GLN A 40 12.89 -4.67 -9.19
N LYS A 41 12.20 -3.54 -9.12
CA LYS A 41 11.47 -3.13 -7.91
C LYS A 41 10.27 -4.02 -7.59
N ILE A 42 9.58 -4.55 -8.58
CA ILE A 42 8.45 -5.47 -8.37
C ILE A 42 8.92 -6.78 -7.71
N ASP A 43 10.09 -7.27 -8.07
CA ASP A 43 10.66 -8.46 -7.43
C ASP A 43 11.03 -8.21 -5.96
N GLU A 44 11.46 -6.99 -5.63
CA GLU A 44 11.83 -6.59 -4.27
C GLU A 44 10.60 -6.27 -3.39
N VAL A 45 9.61 -5.56 -3.98
CA VAL A 45 8.49 -5.00 -3.25
C VAL A 45 7.18 -5.55 -3.76
N LYS A 46 6.61 -6.56 -3.34
CA LYS A 46 5.28 -7.04 -3.78
C LYS A 46 4.27 -5.91 -3.86
N VAL A 47 4.08 -5.32 -5.05
CA VAL A 47 3.15 -4.23 -5.28
C VAL A 47 1.75 -4.75 -5.61
N ASP A 48 0.74 -3.96 -5.29
CA ASP A 48 -0.67 -4.31 -5.49
C ASP A 48 -1.25 -3.68 -6.77
N MET A 49 -0.57 -2.70 -7.34
CA MET A 49 -0.98 -1.99 -8.56
C MET A 49 0.21 -1.30 -9.22
N VAL A 50 0.16 -1.13 -10.54
CA VAL A 50 1.14 -0.36 -11.31
C VAL A 50 0.44 0.78 -12.05
N ILE A 51 1.01 1.99 -11.94
CA ILE A 51 0.69 3.14 -12.79
C ILE A 51 1.92 3.35 -13.67
N LEU A 52 1.76 3.30 -14.98
CA LEU A 52 2.91 3.37 -15.87
C LEU A 52 2.68 4.30 -17.06
N ASP A 53 3.69 5.08 -17.38
CA ASP A 53 3.74 5.83 -18.63
C ASP A 53 4.03 4.91 -19.83
N ILE A 54 3.50 5.28 -20.99
CA ILE A 54 3.76 4.52 -22.22
C ILE A 54 5.14 4.85 -22.79
N MET A 55 5.51 6.13 -22.80
CA MET A 55 6.67 6.62 -23.49
C MET A 55 7.85 6.79 -22.53
N MET A 56 8.61 5.74 -22.32
CA MET A 56 9.80 5.75 -21.46
C MET A 56 11.04 5.22 -22.20
N PRO A 57 12.25 5.65 -21.80
CA PRO A 57 13.49 5.11 -22.34
C PRO A 57 13.68 3.63 -21.93
N ASN A 58 14.63 2.96 -22.56
CA ASN A 58 15.05 1.58 -22.33
C ASN A 58 13.95 0.54 -22.54
N MET A 59 12.93 0.53 -21.68
CA MET A 59 11.75 -0.34 -21.82
C MET A 59 10.48 0.52 -21.72
N ASP A 60 9.70 0.57 -22.78
CA ASP A 60 8.44 1.30 -22.84
C ASP A 60 7.33 0.63 -22.01
N GLY A 61 6.22 1.37 -21.76
CA GLY A 61 5.13 0.90 -20.95
C GLY A 61 4.38 -0.30 -21.53
N PHE A 62 4.34 -0.47 -22.85
CA PHE A 62 3.72 -1.63 -23.49
C PHE A 62 4.51 -2.91 -23.25
N ASN A 63 5.83 -2.84 -23.41
CA ASN A 63 6.73 -3.95 -23.16
C ASN A 63 6.71 -4.31 -21.66
N LEU A 64 6.72 -3.32 -20.76
CA LEU A 64 6.59 -3.57 -19.32
C LEU A 64 5.25 -4.25 -19.02
N CYS A 65 4.12 -3.74 -19.53
CA CYS A 65 2.81 -4.34 -19.32
C CYS A 65 2.77 -5.81 -19.77
N PHE A 66 3.34 -6.10 -20.95
CA PHE A 66 3.42 -7.47 -21.48
C PHE A 66 4.24 -8.39 -20.55
N GLU A 67 5.41 -7.93 -20.06
CA GLU A 67 6.21 -8.71 -19.12
C GLU A 67 5.50 -8.94 -17.80
N LEU A 68 4.83 -7.91 -17.25
CA LEU A 68 4.08 -8.03 -16.01
C LEU A 68 2.94 -9.06 -16.12
N ARG A 69 2.21 -9.07 -17.21
CA ARG A 69 1.08 -10.00 -17.43
C ARG A 69 1.47 -11.47 -17.51
N LYS A 70 2.75 -11.77 -17.73
CA LYS A 70 3.22 -13.18 -17.69
C LYS A 70 3.21 -13.77 -16.28
N TYR A 71 3.41 -12.92 -15.26
CA TYR A 71 3.68 -13.37 -13.90
C TYR A 71 2.76 -12.77 -12.84
N TYR A 72 2.10 -11.64 -13.14
CA TYR A 72 1.34 -10.87 -12.16
C TYR A 72 -0.09 -10.57 -12.65
N ASP A 73 -1.06 -10.90 -11.81
CA ASP A 73 -2.47 -10.51 -12.00
C ASP A 73 -2.80 -9.32 -11.07
N ILE A 74 -2.18 -8.17 -11.35
CA ILE A 74 -2.36 -6.92 -10.62
C ILE A 74 -2.91 -5.83 -11.55
N PRO A 75 -3.73 -4.86 -11.06
CA PRO A 75 -4.24 -3.79 -11.88
C PRO A 75 -3.12 -2.92 -12.45
N ILE A 76 -3.27 -2.56 -13.74
CA ILE A 76 -2.35 -1.67 -14.46
C ILE A 76 -3.15 -0.49 -15.03
N LEU A 77 -2.79 0.73 -14.59
CA LEU A 77 -3.28 1.99 -15.14
C LEU A 77 -2.20 2.61 -16.04
N MET A 78 -2.48 2.76 -17.34
CA MET A 78 -1.54 3.42 -18.26
C MET A 78 -1.80 4.92 -18.33
N LEU A 79 -0.70 5.69 -18.28
CA LEU A 79 -0.69 7.12 -18.59
C LEU A 79 -0.33 7.30 -20.07
N THR A 80 -1.10 8.08 -20.83
CA THR A 80 -0.92 8.23 -22.29
C THR A 80 -1.01 9.68 -22.73
N ALA A 81 -0.28 10.07 -23.77
CA ALA A 81 -0.40 11.38 -24.36
C ALA A 81 -1.72 11.55 -25.13
N LYS A 82 -2.18 12.80 -25.27
CA LYS A 82 -3.39 13.15 -26.02
C LYS A 82 -3.19 12.85 -27.51
N GLY A 83 -4.12 12.11 -28.12
CA GLY A 83 -4.11 11.85 -29.57
C GLY A 83 -3.76 10.41 -30.00
N GLU A 84 -3.38 9.55 -29.07
CA GLU A 84 -2.90 8.20 -29.38
C GLU A 84 -4.00 7.12 -29.27
N THR A 85 -5.12 7.31 -29.99
CA THR A 85 -6.24 6.35 -29.99
C THR A 85 -5.80 4.94 -30.45
N SER A 86 -4.85 4.85 -31.39
CA SER A 86 -4.28 3.59 -31.86
C SER A 86 -3.47 2.87 -30.76
N GLN A 87 -2.82 3.60 -29.89
CA GLN A 87 -2.06 3.05 -28.76
C GLN A 87 -2.99 2.52 -27.65
N LYS A 88 -4.15 3.16 -27.44
CA LYS A 88 -5.16 2.65 -26.49
C LYS A 88 -5.67 1.28 -26.90
N VAL A 89 -5.98 1.08 -28.20
CA VAL A 89 -6.42 -0.22 -28.72
C VAL A 89 -5.33 -1.27 -28.54
N LYS A 90 -4.06 -0.93 -28.84
CA LYS A 90 -2.92 -1.82 -28.65
C LYS A 90 -2.74 -2.23 -27.19
N GLY A 91 -2.87 -1.31 -26.26
CA GLY A 91 -2.70 -1.59 -24.83
C GLY A 91 -3.82 -2.45 -24.25
N PHE A 92 -5.10 -2.27 -24.66
CA PHE A 92 -6.17 -3.18 -24.25
C PHE A 92 -5.90 -4.64 -24.67
N HIS A 93 -5.32 -4.85 -25.86
CA HIS A 93 -4.89 -6.18 -26.30
C HIS A 93 -3.72 -6.74 -25.49
N LEU A 94 -2.92 -5.88 -24.83
CA LEU A 94 -1.79 -6.28 -23.99
C LEU A 94 -2.18 -6.48 -22.52
N GLY A 95 -3.47 -6.24 -22.17
CA GLY A 95 -3.99 -6.55 -20.84
C GLY A 95 -3.94 -5.41 -19.82
N THR A 96 -3.87 -4.14 -20.26
CA THR A 96 -4.08 -3.01 -19.34
C THR A 96 -5.53 -2.93 -18.87
N ASP A 97 -5.76 -2.42 -17.67
CA ASP A 97 -7.09 -2.35 -17.06
C ASP A 97 -7.80 -1.03 -17.28
N ASP A 98 -7.04 0.07 -17.38
CA ASP A 98 -7.57 1.41 -17.64
C ASP A 98 -6.47 2.34 -18.19
N TYR A 99 -6.90 3.50 -18.71
CA TYR A 99 -6.05 4.56 -19.28
C TYR A 99 -6.41 5.91 -18.72
N LEU A 100 -5.39 6.75 -18.54
CA LEU A 100 -5.55 8.16 -18.19
C LEU A 100 -4.70 9.02 -19.12
N VAL A 101 -5.31 10.04 -19.72
CA VAL A 101 -4.66 10.89 -20.73
C VAL A 101 -3.92 12.05 -20.05
N LYS A 102 -2.66 12.25 -20.36
CA LYS A 102 -1.87 13.43 -19.97
C LYS A 102 -2.24 14.67 -20.85
N PRO A 103 -2.40 15.88 -20.26
CA PRO A 103 -2.39 16.17 -18.82
C PRO A 103 -3.69 15.71 -18.15
N PHE A 104 -3.58 15.20 -16.94
CA PHE A 104 -4.70 14.67 -16.17
C PHE A 104 -4.95 15.46 -14.88
N ASP A 105 -6.17 15.38 -14.38
CA ASP A 105 -6.51 15.85 -13.04
C ASP A 105 -6.06 14.79 -12.02
N PRO A 106 -5.26 15.14 -11.01
CA PRO A 106 -4.85 14.20 -9.96
C PRO A 106 -6.03 13.57 -9.22
N ILE A 107 -7.18 14.25 -9.11
CA ILE A 107 -8.39 13.71 -8.50
C ILE A 107 -8.96 12.59 -9.38
N GLU A 108 -8.96 12.75 -10.71
CA GLU A 108 -9.38 11.70 -11.64
C GLU A 108 -8.48 10.47 -11.52
N LEU A 109 -7.16 10.66 -11.43
CA LEU A 109 -6.21 9.56 -11.21
C LEU A 109 -6.55 8.77 -9.94
N VAL A 110 -6.76 9.44 -8.82
CA VAL A 110 -7.12 8.81 -7.54
C VAL A 110 -8.42 8.01 -7.65
N VAL A 111 -9.44 8.56 -8.31
CA VAL A 111 -10.73 7.87 -8.50
C VAL A 111 -10.55 6.59 -9.31
N ARG A 112 -9.76 6.61 -10.38
CA ARG A 112 -9.46 5.44 -11.22
C ARG A 112 -8.68 4.39 -10.47
N VAL A 113 -7.65 4.78 -9.72
CA VAL A 113 -6.86 3.90 -8.85
C VAL A 113 -7.77 3.17 -7.86
N LYS A 114 -8.63 3.91 -7.14
CA LYS A 114 -9.59 3.31 -6.20
C LYS A 114 -10.56 2.34 -6.89
N ALA A 115 -11.04 2.68 -8.07
CA ALA A 115 -11.94 1.82 -8.84
C ALA A 115 -11.27 0.52 -9.29
N LEU A 116 -10.01 0.59 -9.74
CA LEU A 116 -9.23 -0.58 -10.15
C LEU A 116 -8.92 -1.48 -8.95
N LEU A 117 -8.41 -0.92 -7.86
CA LEU A 117 -8.15 -1.68 -6.64
C LEU A 117 -9.41 -2.38 -6.13
N LYS A 118 -10.57 -1.71 -6.17
CA LYS A 118 -11.86 -2.31 -5.79
C LYS A 118 -12.24 -3.47 -6.72
N ARG A 119 -12.04 -3.35 -8.03
CA ARG A 119 -12.33 -4.39 -9.02
C ARG A 119 -11.50 -5.65 -8.76
N TYR A 120 -10.24 -5.49 -8.39
CA TYR A 120 -9.33 -6.57 -8.04
C TYR A 120 -9.47 -7.03 -6.57
N GLN A 121 -10.50 -6.54 -5.85
CA GLN A 121 -10.75 -6.85 -4.44
C GLN A 121 -9.58 -6.46 -3.50
N ILE A 122 -8.70 -5.59 -3.96
CA ILE A 122 -7.62 -5.01 -3.19
C ILE A 122 -8.22 -3.83 -2.40
N THR A 123 -8.69 -4.11 -1.20
CA THR A 123 -9.46 -3.13 -0.43
C THR A 123 -8.55 -2.32 0.47
N VAL A 124 -8.56 -0.99 0.31
CA VAL A 124 -8.11 -0.09 1.36
C VAL A 124 -9.16 -0.14 2.47
N SER A 125 -8.94 -0.94 3.46
CA SER A 125 -9.78 -0.91 4.64
C SER A 125 -9.50 0.41 5.38
N GLN A 126 -10.38 1.40 5.23
CA GLN A 126 -10.27 2.66 5.98
C GLN A 126 -10.56 2.47 7.47
N SER A 127 -11.21 1.38 7.83
CA SER A 127 -11.43 0.96 9.20
C SER A 127 -11.31 -0.55 9.33
N ILE A 128 -10.73 -1.00 10.42
CA ILE A 128 -10.64 -2.42 10.76
C ILE A 128 -11.17 -2.64 12.16
N GLN A 129 -11.85 -3.77 12.36
CA GLN A 129 -12.26 -4.22 13.67
C GLN A 129 -11.39 -5.38 14.12
N VAL A 130 -10.81 -5.24 15.30
CA VAL A 130 -9.92 -6.22 15.91
C VAL A 130 -10.43 -6.51 17.32
N GLY A 131 -11.05 -7.64 17.53
CA GLY A 131 -11.77 -7.91 18.77
C GLY A 131 -12.87 -6.85 19.00
N ASN A 132 -12.82 -6.17 20.14
CA ASN A 132 -13.74 -5.08 20.48
C ASN A 132 -13.25 -3.69 20.05
N VAL A 133 -12.13 -3.62 19.33
CA VAL A 133 -11.48 -2.36 18.97
C VAL A 133 -11.71 -2.06 17.50
N LEU A 134 -12.29 -0.89 17.22
CA LEU A 134 -12.44 -0.33 15.88
C LEU A 134 -11.34 0.70 15.67
N LEU A 135 -10.54 0.53 14.62
CA LEU A 135 -9.50 1.47 14.21
C LEU A 135 -9.95 2.17 12.92
N ASN A 136 -10.01 3.49 12.93
CA ASN A 136 -10.33 4.28 11.74
C ASN A 136 -9.10 5.03 11.24
N ARG A 137 -8.61 4.64 10.09
CA ARG A 137 -7.39 5.20 9.49
C ARG A 137 -7.54 6.62 8.98
N LYS A 138 -8.76 7.02 8.62
CA LYS A 138 -9.03 8.38 8.13
C LYS A 138 -8.99 9.41 9.25
N THR A 139 -9.51 9.05 10.44
CA THR A 139 -9.56 9.95 11.61
C THR A 139 -8.45 9.66 12.63
N PHE A 140 -7.70 8.55 12.46
CA PHE A 140 -6.73 8.02 13.42
C PHE A 140 -7.34 7.71 14.80
N GLU A 141 -8.65 7.53 14.86
CA GLU A 141 -9.37 7.19 16.06
C GLU A 141 -9.37 5.69 16.34
N VAL A 142 -9.30 5.37 17.62
CA VAL A 142 -9.42 4.00 18.13
C VAL A 142 -10.62 3.96 19.06
N THR A 143 -11.64 3.19 18.71
CA THR A 143 -12.87 3.07 19.50
C THR A 143 -12.93 1.71 20.19
N ILE A 144 -13.19 1.69 21.50
CA ILE A 144 -13.36 0.48 22.32
C ILE A 144 -14.73 0.60 23.01
N GLY A 145 -15.73 -0.13 22.52
CA GLY A 145 -17.11 0.07 22.97
C GLY A 145 -17.58 1.49 22.67
N GLU A 146 -17.93 2.27 23.72
CA GLU A 146 -18.36 3.67 23.57
C GLU A 146 -17.21 4.70 23.77
N GLN A 147 -16.00 4.24 24.07
CA GLN A 147 -14.86 5.11 24.35
C GLN A 147 -13.97 5.26 23.11
N THR A 148 -13.63 6.51 22.80
CA THR A 148 -12.66 6.85 21.76
C THR A 148 -11.33 7.24 22.40
N VAL A 149 -10.24 6.62 21.95
CA VAL A 149 -8.87 6.84 22.42
C VAL A 149 -8.01 7.27 21.25
N MET A 150 -7.20 8.29 21.46
CA MET A 150 -6.17 8.68 20.48
C MET A 150 -4.83 8.00 20.81
N LEU A 151 -4.23 7.41 19.82
CA LEU A 151 -2.87 6.86 19.91
C LEU A 151 -1.86 7.80 19.26
N PRO A 152 -0.60 7.81 19.71
CA PRO A 152 0.49 8.36 18.90
C PRO A 152 0.51 7.70 17.52
N LEU A 153 0.81 8.47 16.47
CA LEU A 153 0.67 8.03 15.08
C LEU A 153 1.34 6.67 14.81
N LYS A 154 2.57 6.47 15.28
CA LYS A 154 3.30 5.21 15.06
C LYS A 154 2.72 4.02 15.82
N GLU A 155 2.10 4.24 16.98
CA GLU A 155 1.35 3.21 17.72
C GLU A 155 0.07 2.84 16.97
N PHE A 156 -0.64 3.84 16.42
CA PHE A 156 -1.82 3.61 15.60
C PHE A 156 -1.48 2.81 14.33
N GLU A 157 -0.49 3.25 13.55
CA GLU A 157 -0.04 2.58 12.34
C GLU A 157 0.39 1.13 12.60
N LEU A 158 1.14 0.90 13.68
CA LEU A 158 1.56 -0.45 14.08
C LEU A 158 0.38 -1.35 14.45
N LEU A 159 -0.57 -0.84 15.25
CA LEU A 159 -1.76 -1.59 15.63
C LEU A 159 -2.65 -1.87 14.42
N PHE A 160 -2.81 -0.88 13.52
CA PHE A 160 -3.57 -1.03 12.29
C PHE A 160 -2.94 -2.09 11.37
N THR A 161 -1.61 -2.07 11.19
CA THR A 161 -0.87 -3.03 10.37
C THR A 161 -1.00 -4.46 10.93
N LEU A 162 -0.82 -4.63 12.24
CA LEU A 162 -0.99 -5.93 12.89
C LEU A 162 -2.43 -6.42 12.84
N GLY A 163 -3.41 -5.52 13.04
CA GLY A 163 -4.83 -5.82 13.01
C GLY A 163 -5.32 -6.21 11.62
N SER A 164 -4.85 -5.53 10.56
CA SER A 164 -5.20 -5.88 9.19
C SER A 164 -4.65 -7.25 8.75
N LYS A 165 -3.61 -7.74 9.43
CA LYS A 165 -2.98 -9.05 9.22
C LYS A 165 -3.27 -10.02 10.39
N ALA A 166 -4.38 -9.81 11.14
CA ALA A 166 -4.72 -10.62 12.31
C ALA A 166 -4.63 -12.13 12.03
N GLY A 167 -4.05 -12.88 12.97
CA GLY A 167 -3.78 -14.31 12.83
C GLY A 167 -2.52 -14.67 12.02
N ARG A 168 -1.89 -13.71 11.34
CA ARG A 168 -0.64 -13.92 10.58
C ARG A 168 0.55 -13.38 11.34
N THR A 169 1.70 -14.05 11.20
CA THR A 169 2.97 -13.56 11.77
C THR A 169 3.58 -12.55 10.80
N CYS A 170 3.89 -11.35 11.31
CA CYS A 170 4.63 -10.31 10.60
C CYS A 170 6.08 -10.29 11.07
N SER A 171 7.04 -10.26 10.16
CA SER A 171 8.45 -10.16 10.53
C SER A 171 8.75 -8.78 11.14
N ARG A 172 9.87 -8.68 11.87
CA ARG A 172 10.30 -7.41 12.46
C ARG A 172 10.63 -6.38 11.38
N GLU A 173 11.37 -6.81 10.37
CA GLU A 173 11.76 -5.97 9.23
C GLU A 173 10.52 -5.46 8.50
N GLN A 174 9.56 -6.33 8.20
CA GLN A 174 8.33 -5.95 7.52
C GLN A 174 7.48 -4.94 8.33
N LEU A 175 7.40 -5.09 9.67
CA LEU A 175 6.69 -4.14 10.53
C LEU A 175 7.40 -2.79 10.61
N ILE A 176 8.73 -2.79 10.64
CA ILE A 176 9.52 -1.55 10.61
C ILE A 176 9.32 -0.83 9.28
N GLU A 177 9.45 -1.54 8.17
CA GLU A 177 9.23 -0.98 6.84
C GLU A 177 7.81 -0.44 6.66
N ASP A 178 6.78 -1.22 7.03
CA ASP A 178 5.37 -0.84 6.89
C ASP A 178 4.99 0.41 7.75
N VAL A 179 5.66 0.64 8.88
CA VAL A 179 5.29 1.70 9.84
C VAL A 179 6.25 2.89 9.82
N TRP A 180 7.55 2.68 9.63
CA TRP A 180 8.56 3.75 9.66
C TRP A 180 9.16 4.05 8.29
N GLY A 181 8.96 3.19 7.30
CA GLY A 181 9.51 3.31 5.96
C GLY A 181 10.84 2.59 5.77
N TYR A 182 11.25 2.47 4.50
CA TYR A 182 12.47 1.73 4.11
C TYR A 182 13.76 2.37 4.62
N ASP A 183 13.79 3.73 4.66
CA ASP A 183 14.98 4.49 5.11
C ASP A 183 15.05 4.69 6.63
N PHE A 184 14.38 3.83 7.40
CA PHE A 184 14.40 3.96 8.86
C PHE A 184 15.77 3.60 9.44
N GLU A 185 16.55 4.59 9.82
CA GLU A 185 17.87 4.45 10.48
C GLU A 185 17.78 4.05 11.97
N GLY A 186 16.58 3.78 12.49
CA GLY A 186 16.37 3.44 13.88
C GLY A 186 16.69 1.96 14.20
N ASN A 187 16.81 1.67 15.51
CA ASN A 187 17.08 0.33 16.01
C ASN A 187 15.77 -0.50 16.06
N GLU A 188 15.83 -1.80 15.82
CA GLU A 188 14.72 -2.76 16.00
C GLU A 188 14.07 -2.69 17.40
N ARG A 189 14.80 -2.26 18.43
CA ARG A 189 14.25 -1.99 19.76
C ARG A 189 13.12 -0.96 19.77
N THR A 190 13.08 -0.07 18.79
CA THR A 190 11.98 0.91 18.62
C THR A 190 10.66 0.18 18.43
N LEU A 191 10.61 -0.86 17.61
CA LEU A 191 9.45 -1.70 17.43
C LEU A 191 8.99 -2.35 18.75
N ASP A 192 9.94 -2.93 19.51
CA ASP A 192 9.64 -3.61 20.78
C ASP A 192 9.02 -2.66 21.81
N VAL A 193 9.51 -1.41 21.86
CA VAL A 193 8.96 -0.37 22.75
C VAL A 193 7.51 -0.06 22.38
N HIS A 194 7.20 0.10 21.10
CA HIS A 194 5.84 0.38 20.66
C HIS A 194 4.89 -0.81 20.86
N ILE A 195 5.37 -2.02 20.63
CA ILE A 195 4.61 -3.26 20.95
C ILE A 195 4.27 -3.33 22.44
N ASN A 196 5.22 -3.05 23.32
CA ASN A 196 4.97 -3.08 24.75
C ASN A 196 3.96 -2.00 25.19
N ARG A 197 4.07 -0.78 24.65
CA ARG A 197 3.11 0.28 24.89
C ARG A 197 1.69 -0.10 24.44
N LEU A 198 1.56 -0.75 23.27
CA LEU A 198 0.27 -1.27 22.81
C LEU A 198 -0.28 -2.35 23.73
N ARG A 199 0.56 -3.28 24.22
CA ARG A 199 0.14 -4.31 25.18
C ARG A 199 -0.34 -3.72 26.52
N GLU A 200 0.32 -2.67 27.00
CA GLU A 200 -0.10 -1.95 28.21
C GLU A 200 -1.44 -1.24 28.04
N LYS A 201 -1.67 -0.63 26.87
CA LYS A 201 -2.92 0.09 26.57
C LYS A 201 -4.10 -0.84 26.27
N PHE A 202 -3.84 -1.96 25.59
CA PHE A 202 -4.86 -2.90 25.14
C PHE A 202 -4.70 -4.24 25.88
N GLN A 203 -5.27 -4.31 27.08
CA GLN A 203 -5.36 -5.54 27.85
C GLN A 203 -6.35 -6.50 27.18
N GLU A 204 -6.00 -7.78 27.10
CA GLU A 204 -6.75 -8.80 26.35
C GLU A 204 -8.21 -8.94 26.84
N GLU A 205 -8.44 -8.81 28.15
CA GLU A 205 -9.78 -8.90 28.74
C GLU A 205 -10.74 -7.83 28.20
N LYS A 206 -10.23 -6.63 27.88
CA LYS A 206 -11.02 -5.49 27.42
C LYS A 206 -11.05 -5.39 25.91
N SER A 207 -9.92 -5.60 25.25
CA SER A 207 -9.77 -5.42 23.80
C SER A 207 -10.16 -6.65 22.99
N LYS A 208 -10.24 -7.83 23.64
CA LYS A 208 -10.49 -9.12 22.99
C LYS A 208 -9.47 -9.46 21.90
N PHE A 209 -8.25 -8.96 22.04
CA PHE A 209 -7.08 -9.39 21.26
C PHE A 209 -5.81 -9.33 22.09
N SER A 210 -4.77 -10.03 21.64
CA SER A 210 -3.44 -9.97 22.20
C SER A 210 -2.37 -9.93 21.11
N ILE A 211 -1.24 -9.26 21.41
CA ILE A 211 -0.09 -9.24 20.50
C ILE A 211 0.93 -10.23 21.02
N LYS A 212 1.11 -11.35 20.32
CA LYS A 212 2.04 -12.42 20.68
C LYS A 212 3.41 -12.20 20.05
N THR A 213 4.47 -12.51 20.79
CA THR A 213 5.83 -12.58 20.23
C THR A 213 6.07 -13.98 19.67
N ILE A 214 6.40 -14.08 18.40
CA ILE A 214 6.80 -15.33 17.74
C ILE A 214 8.33 -15.34 17.68
N ARG A 215 8.95 -16.13 18.57
CA ARG A 215 10.41 -16.14 18.74
C ARG A 215 11.13 -16.37 17.42
N GLY A 216 12.14 -15.54 17.13
CA GLY A 216 12.95 -15.61 15.91
C GLY A 216 12.24 -15.13 14.62
N LEU A 217 10.95 -14.72 14.69
CA LEU A 217 10.19 -14.30 13.52
C LEU A 217 9.68 -12.86 13.65
N GLY A 218 8.96 -12.53 14.73
CA GLY A 218 8.36 -11.21 14.86
C GLY A 218 7.13 -11.21 15.77
N TYR A 219 6.04 -10.58 15.32
CA TYR A 219 4.82 -10.40 16.08
C TYR A 219 3.58 -10.87 15.34
N ARG A 220 2.58 -11.30 16.08
CA ARG A 220 1.27 -11.69 15.58
C ARG A 220 0.18 -11.16 16.50
N LEU A 221 -0.85 -10.55 15.93
CA LEU A 221 -2.05 -10.18 16.66
C LEU A 221 -3.05 -11.33 16.56
N GLU A 222 -3.56 -11.78 17.69
CA GLU A 222 -4.55 -12.84 17.83
C GLU A 222 -5.81 -12.29 18.46
N VAL A 223 -6.97 -12.56 17.84
CA VAL A 223 -8.29 -12.16 18.38
C VAL A 223 -8.77 -13.29 19.27
N SER A 224 -9.14 -12.93 20.51
CA SER A 224 -9.75 -13.87 21.47
C SER A 224 -11.22 -14.10 21.09
N LYS A 225 -11.66 -15.32 21.21
CA LYS A 225 -13.07 -15.72 20.93
C LYS A 225 -14.01 -15.24 22.02
#